data_3ae60bfda863907489378ff72982d8a8
#
_entry.id   3ae60bfda863907489378ff72982d8a8
#
_cell.length_a   1.000
_cell.length_b   1.000
_cell.length_c   1.000
_cell.angle_alpha   90.00
_cell.angle_beta   90.00
_cell.angle_gamma   90.00
#
_symmetry.space_group_name_H-M   'P 1'
#
loop_
_entity.id
_entity.type
_entity.pdbx_description
1 polymer ?
#
loop_
_entity_poly.entity_id
_entity_poly.type
_entity_poly.pdbx_seq_one_letter_code
_entity_poly.pdbx_strand_id
1 'polypeptide(L)'
;VSISLSKDASVPYTISVYTNLTNLHNPKSGVLAAKVSGTTTYAGTHTIRLDKAVSVPKGTYYAVVVNLQKSGAGLDMEYAVSDSSLTSRVYCDYNQSFLYRYGSWEDVADVSTSYGGRIGNICIKAYADNAGTSIGAVKNIKAVRSAKNAVRISWSKTAGAKGYEIYQASSKNGTYKKIAATTSTKYKIKTTSKKSVYYKVRAYKTTQGIRICGNFSGSVAVKR
;
A
#
# COMPACT_ATOMS: atom_id res chain seq x y z
N VAL A 1 7.70 -3.14 -3.31
CA VAL A 1 7.29 -3.61 -4.64
C VAL A 1 6.62 -4.96 -4.48
N SER A 2 5.55 -5.22 -5.22
CA SER A 2 4.97 -6.56 -5.34
C SER A 2 5.14 -7.07 -6.75
N ILE A 3 5.47 -8.36 -6.87
CA ILE A 3 5.55 -9.10 -8.15
C ILE A 3 4.75 -10.37 -8.03
N SER A 4 4.18 -10.85 -9.13
CA SER A 4 3.48 -12.13 -9.18
C SER A 4 4.14 -13.07 -10.19
N LEU A 5 4.41 -14.31 -9.77
CA LEU A 5 5.07 -15.35 -10.56
C LEU A 5 4.07 -16.43 -10.93
N SER A 6 3.97 -16.77 -12.21
CA SER A 6 2.94 -17.65 -12.76
C SER A 6 3.02 -19.09 -12.25
N LYS A 7 4.21 -19.67 -12.13
CA LYS A 7 4.33 -21.11 -11.83
C LYS A 7 5.60 -21.57 -11.11
N ASP A 8 6.59 -20.70 -10.99
CA ASP A 8 7.90 -21.11 -10.51
C ASP A 8 8.14 -20.74 -9.05
N ALA A 9 8.69 -21.69 -8.29
CA ALA A 9 9.29 -21.42 -6.99
C ALA A 9 10.81 -21.29 -7.11
N SER A 10 11.44 -20.71 -6.10
CA SER A 10 12.89 -20.55 -6.03
C SER A 10 13.48 -19.82 -7.25
N VAL A 11 12.86 -18.71 -7.62
CA VAL A 11 13.34 -17.86 -8.72
C VAL A 11 14.21 -16.74 -8.16
N PRO A 12 15.49 -16.71 -8.48
CA PRO A 12 16.35 -15.57 -8.17
C PRO A 12 15.87 -14.33 -8.94
N TYR A 13 15.83 -13.20 -8.26
CA TYR A 13 15.38 -11.94 -8.86
C TYR A 13 16.28 -10.78 -8.48
N THR A 14 16.26 -9.76 -9.32
CA THR A 14 16.76 -8.43 -9.01
C THR A 14 15.68 -7.41 -9.36
N ILE A 15 15.32 -6.56 -8.41
CA ILE A 15 14.41 -5.43 -8.61
C ILE A 15 15.21 -4.15 -8.52
N SER A 16 15.10 -3.31 -9.55
CA SER A 16 15.76 -2.01 -9.64
C SER A 16 14.72 -0.93 -9.83
N VAL A 17 14.85 0.16 -9.08
CA VAL A 17 13.97 1.33 -9.19
C VAL A 17 14.76 2.47 -9.80
N TYR A 18 14.30 2.97 -10.93
CA TYR A 18 14.85 4.15 -11.59
C TYR A 18 13.91 5.34 -11.41
N THR A 19 14.45 6.51 -11.17
CA THR A 19 13.72 7.77 -11.02
C THR A 19 14.22 8.81 -12.01
N ASN A 20 13.41 9.86 -12.23
CA ASN A 20 13.74 10.93 -13.17
C ASN A 20 14.03 10.39 -14.58
N LEU A 21 13.14 9.56 -15.10
CA LEU A 21 13.29 9.01 -16.44
C LEU A 21 13.36 10.15 -17.47
N THR A 22 14.31 10.07 -18.39
CA THR A 22 14.53 11.01 -19.49
C THR A 22 13.95 10.55 -20.82
N ASN A 23 13.68 9.23 -20.93
CA ASN A 23 13.05 8.59 -22.08
C ASN A 23 12.02 7.57 -21.59
N LEU A 24 10.73 7.80 -21.87
CA LEU A 24 9.65 6.93 -21.40
C LEU A 24 9.61 5.56 -22.10
N HIS A 25 10.25 5.40 -23.25
CA HIS A 25 10.39 4.11 -23.93
C HIS A 25 11.58 3.27 -23.42
N ASN A 26 12.35 3.80 -22.46
CA ASN A 26 13.43 3.07 -21.81
C ASN A 26 13.31 3.16 -20.30
N PRO A 27 12.80 2.12 -19.62
CA PRO A 27 12.65 2.08 -18.17
C PRO A 27 13.93 2.28 -17.35
N LYS A 28 15.11 2.20 -18.01
CA LYS A 28 16.43 2.41 -17.38
C LYS A 28 17.04 3.78 -17.71
N SER A 29 16.32 4.68 -18.37
CA SER A 29 16.85 6.00 -18.80
C SER A 29 17.08 6.99 -17.65
N GLY A 30 16.62 6.67 -16.46
CA GLY A 30 16.75 7.53 -15.28
C GLY A 30 17.93 7.15 -14.37
N VAL A 31 17.88 7.69 -13.15
CA VAL A 31 18.88 7.41 -12.11
C VAL A 31 18.47 6.16 -11.33
N LEU A 32 19.38 5.20 -11.18
CA LEU A 32 19.17 4.04 -10.30
C LEU A 32 19.11 4.50 -8.84
N ALA A 33 17.91 4.48 -8.26
CA ALA A 33 17.64 4.98 -6.92
C ALA A 33 17.68 3.89 -5.85
N ALA A 34 17.27 2.66 -6.20
CA ALA A 34 17.33 1.50 -5.31
C ALA A 34 17.48 0.20 -6.12
N LYS A 35 18.09 -0.79 -5.47
CA LYS A 35 18.23 -2.15 -6.02
C LYS A 35 18.13 -3.14 -4.87
N VAL A 36 17.37 -4.22 -5.06
CA VAL A 36 17.27 -5.35 -4.14
C VAL A 36 17.30 -6.65 -4.92
N SER A 37 17.97 -7.65 -4.38
CA SER A 37 18.03 -9.00 -4.94
C SER A 37 17.60 -10.03 -3.91
N GLY A 38 17.07 -11.14 -4.36
CA GLY A 38 16.63 -12.23 -3.49
C GLY A 38 16.19 -13.44 -4.32
N THR A 39 15.58 -14.40 -3.65
CA THR A 39 15.00 -15.58 -4.29
C THR A 39 13.59 -15.78 -3.75
N THR A 40 12.64 -16.04 -4.62
CA THR A 40 11.26 -16.37 -4.22
C THR A 40 11.22 -17.79 -3.63
N THR A 41 10.26 -18.05 -2.75
CA THR A 41 10.12 -19.35 -2.09
C THR A 41 8.98 -20.19 -2.65
N TYR A 42 8.05 -19.57 -3.40
CA TYR A 42 6.87 -20.21 -4.00
C TYR A 42 6.42 -19.44 -5.25
N ALA A 43 5.55 -20.02 -6.06
CA ALA A 43 4.82 -19.32 -7.11
C ALA A 43 3.74 -18.41 -6.50
N GLY A 44 3.34 -17.37 -7.20
CA GLY A 44 2.33 -16.42 -6.76
C GLY A 44 2.90 -15.05 -6.37
N THR A 45 2.16 -14.31 -5.56
CA THR A 45 2.47 -12.91 -5.27
C THR A 45 3.45 -12.76 -4.10
N HIS A 46 4.54 -12.03 -4.34
CA HIS A 46 5.56 -11.67 -3.36
C HIS A 46 5.59 -10.16 -3.15
N THR A 47 5.55 -9.72 -1.90
CA THR A 47 5.81 -8.32 -1.55
C THR A 47 7.25 -8.18 -1.03
N ILE A 48 8.07 -7.49 -1.80
CA ILE A 48 9.50 -7.31 -1.57
C ILE A 48 9.72 -5.88 -1.09
N ARG A 49 10.31 -5.75 0.09
CA ARG A 49 10.67 -4.45 0.66
C ARG A 49 12.00 -3.99 0.07
N LEU A 50 12.06 -2.74 -0.35
CA LEU A 50 13.32 -2.09 -0.71
C LEU A 50 14.11 -1.77 0.57
N ASP A 51 15.44 -1.81 0.49
CA ASP A 51 16.32 -1.52 1.64
C ASP A 51 16.21 -0.07 2.12
N LYS A 52 15.82 0.82 1.23
CA LYS A 52 15.55 2.23 1.53
C LYS A 52 14.35 2.76 0.76
N ALA A 53 13.69 3.75 1.34
CA ALA A 53 12.65 4.50 0.63
C ALA A 53 13.26 5.25 -0.57
N VAL A 54 12.54 5.24 -1.68
CA VAL A 54 12.90 5.99 -2.90
C VAL A 54 12.01 7.23 -2.99
N SER A 55 12.63 8.40 -3.08
CA SER A 55 11.90 9.64 -3.32
C SER A 55 11.58 9.79 -4.80
N VAL A 56 10.30 9.99 -5.11
CA VAL A 56 9.81 10.29 -6.47
C VAL A 56 9.23 11.69 -6.44
N PRO A 57 9.93 12.72 -6.95
CA PRO A 57 9.42 14.08 -6.97
C PRO A 57 8.13 14.20 -7.81
N LYS A 58 7.25 15.11 -7.40
CA LYS A 58 6.03 15.38 -8.17
C LYS A 58 6.37 15.80 -9.60
N GLY A 59 5.66 15.22 -10.57
CA GLY A 59 5.83 15.54 -11.99
C GLY A 59 7.01 14.82 -12.66
N THR A 60 7.65 13.87 -11.97
CA THR A 60 8.69 13.02 -12.56
C THR A 60 8.19 11.61 -12.78
N TYR A 61 8.81 10.90 -13.72
CA TYR A 61 8.53 9.50 -13.99
C TYR A 61 9.52 8.59 -13.28
N TYR A 62 9.06 7.40 -12.93
CA TYR A 62 9.89 6.33 -12.37
C TYR A 62 9.55 5.00 -13.03
N ALA A 63 10.47 4.06 -12.95
CA ALA A 63 10.26 2.69 -13.38
C ALA A 63 10.73 1.68 -12.33
N VAL A 64 10.00 0.57 -12.26
CA VAL A 64 10.41 -0.63 -11.53
C VAL A 64 10.80 -1.68 -12.55
N VAL A 65 12.05 -2.07 -12.55
CA VAL A 65 12.61 -3.09 -13.45
C VAL A 65 12.83 -4.37 -12.65
N VAL A 66 12.18 -5.44 -13.08
CA VAL A 66 12.32 -6.78 -12.49
C VAL A 66 13.12 -7.65 -13.47
N ASN A 67 14.20 -8.23 -12.99
CA ASN A 67 14.98 -9.23 -13.70
C ASN A 67 14.86 -10.57 -12.97
N LEU A 68 14.26 -11.55 -13.62
CA LEU A 68 14.21 -12.94 -13.17
C LEU A 68 15.41 -13.68 -13.72
N GLN A 69 16.18 -14.34 -12.85
CA GLN A 69 17.44 -14.98 -13.19
C GLN A 69 17.30 -16.52 -13.29
N LYS A 70 16.14 -16.99 -13.71
CA LYS A 70 15.84 -18.40 -13.97
C LYS A 70 15.21 -18.52 -15.35
N SER A 71 15.78 -19.38 -16.19
CA SER A 71 15.21 -19.65 -17.52
C SER A 71 13.79 -20.18 -17.43
N GLY A 72 12.90 -19.66 -18.28
CA GLY A 72 11.48 -20.03 -18.30
C GLY A 72 10.62 -19.45 -17.17
N ALA A 73 11.21 -18.75 -16.18
CA ALA A 73 10.43 -18.04 -15.19
C ALA A 73 9.75 -16.80 -15.80
N GLY A 74 8.52 -16.54 -15.41
CA GLY A 74 7.73 -15.42 -15.91
C GLY A 74 6.96 -14.71 -14.81
N LEU A 75 6.73 -13.42 -15.01
CA LEU A 75 5.78 -12.64 -14.26
C LEU A 75 4.37 -12.84 -14.83
N ASP A 76 3.38 -12.83 -13.98
CA ASP A 76 2.00 -12.78 -14.41
C ASP A 76 1.69 -11.48 -15.15
N MET A 77 0.78 -11.59 -16.12
CA MET A 77 0.22 -10.47 -16.85
C MET A 77 -1.30 -10.50 -16.72
N GLU A 78 -1.91 -9.34 -16.78
CA GLU A 78 -3.37 -9.25 -16.91
C GLU A 78 -3.79 -9.83 -18.26
N TYR A 79 -4.86 -10.62 -18.26
CA TYR A 79 -5.36 -11.25 -19.47
C TYR A 79 -6.89 -11.15 -19.55
N ALA A 80 -7.40 -10.75 -20.70
CA ALA A 80 -8.83 -10.70 -20.96
C ALA A 80 -9.36 -12.07 -21.37
N VAL A 81 -10.38 -12.54 -20.68
CA VAL A 81 -11.12 -13.76 -21.01
C VAL A 81 -12.49 -13.39 -21.56
N SER A 82 -12.89 -14.06 -22.64
CA SER A 82 -14.25 -14.01 -23.15
C SER A 82 -14.70 -15.43 -23.50
N ASP A 83 -15.69 -15.90 -22.77
CA ASP A 83 -16.39 -17.15 -23.04
C ASP A 83 -17.90 -16.96 -22.92
N SER A 84 -18.67 -18.03 -22.95
CA SER A 84 -20.15 -17.97 -22.91
C SER A 84 -20.69 -17.43 -21.57
N SER A 85 -19.92 -17.45 -20.50
CA SER A 85 -20.34 -17.09 -19.14
C SER A 85 -19.67 -15.82 -18.60
N LEU A 86 -18.49 -15.45 -19.11
CA LEU A 86 -17.68 -14.34 -18.60
C LEU A 86 -17.02 -13.57 -19.74
N THR A 87 -17.17 -12.25 -19.71
CA THR A 87 -16.38 -11.33 -20.53
C THR A 87 -15.62 -10.38 -19.61
N SER A 88 -14.31 -10.44 -19.67
CA SER A 88 -13.42 -9.48 -18.99
C SER A 88 -12.72 -8.58 -19.99
N ARG A 89 -12.30 -7.40 -19.56
CA ARG A 89 -11.51 -6.46 -20.36
C ARG A 89 -10.25 -6.11 -19.59
N VAL A 90 -9.15 -5.97 -20.30
CA VAL A 90 -7.89 -5.42 -19.79
C VAL A 90 -7.52 -4.20 -20.61
N TYR A 91 -6.81 -3.29 -19.97
CA TYR A 91 -6.33 -2.07 -20.61
C TYR A 91 -4.83 -1.95 -20.34
N CYS A 92 -4.09 -1.60 -21.37
CA CYS A 92 -2.68 -1.28 -21.29
C CYS A 92 -2.45 -0.03 -22.13
N ASP A 93 -2.14 1.08 -21.45
CA ASP A 93 -1.76 2.30 -22.13
C ASP A 93 -0.26 2.30 -22.40
N TYR A 94 0.16 3.07 -23.41
CA TYR A 94 1.58 3.25 -23.72
C TYR A 94 2.37 3.80 -22.54
N ASN A 95 3.58 3.35 -22.41
CA ASN A 95 4.54 3.74 -21.37
C ASN A 95 4.19 3.27 -19.94
N GLN A 96 3.34 2.26 -19.79
CA GLN A 96 2.99 1.70 -18.48
C GLN A 96 3.74 0.41 -18.15
N SER A 97 3.88 -0.49 -19.11
CA SER A 97 4.52 -1.78 -18.92
C SER A 97 5.43 -2.11 -20.10
N PHE A 98 6.58 -2.71 -19.83
CA PHE A 98 7.59 -3.04 -20.83
C PHE A 98 8.13 -4.44 -20.64
N LEU A 99 8.43 -5.11 -21.75
CA LEU A 99 9.17 -6.36 -21.80
C LEU A 99 10.55 -6.10 -22.42
N TYR A 100 11.61 -6.70 -21.85
CA TYR A 100 12.91 -6.69 -22.47
C TYR A 100 13.13 -7.99 -23.22
N ARG A 101 13.11 -7.92 -24.55
CA ARG A 101 13.29 -9.07 -25.45
C ARG A 101 14.20 -8.69 -26.61
N TYR A 102 14.97 -9.64 -27.08
CA TYR A 102 15.83 -9.49 -28.27
C TYR A 102 16.73 -8.24 -28.22
N GLY A 103 17.19 -7.85 -27.04
CA GLY A 103 18.10 -6.71 -26.87
C GLY A 103 17.43 -5.34 -26.76
N SER A 104 16.09 -5.26 -26.79
CA SER A 104 15.33 -4.01 -26.73
C SER A 104 14.18 -4.06 -25.73
N TRP A 105 13.71 -2.87 -25.33
CA TRP A 105 12.46 -2.71 -24.59
C TRP A 105 11.31 -2.62 -25.58
N GLU A 106 10.29 -3.44 -25.37
CA GLU A 106 9.01 -3.42 -26.08
C GLU A 106 7.90 -2.97 -25.14
N ASP A 107 7.07 -2.02 -25.58
CA ASP A 107 5.89 -1.60 -24.84
C ASP A 107 4.83 -2.70 -24.89
N VAL A 108 4.25 -3.04 -23.75
CA VAL A 108 3.21 -4.08 -23.68
C VAL A 108 1.96 -3.66 -24.44
N ALA A 109 1.70 -2.36 -24.62
CA ALA A 109 0.59 -1.88 -25.45
C ALA A 109 0.73 -2.34 -26.92
N ASP A 110 1.95 -2.32 -27.48
CA ASP A 110 2.22 -2.86 -28.83
C ASP A 110 2.05 -4.37 -28.88
N VAL A 111 2.54 -5.08 -27.86
CA VAL A 111 2.36 -6.53 -27.72
C VAL A 111 0.89 -6.88 -27.59
N SER A 112 0.14 -6.15 -26.77
CA SER A 112 -1.31 -6.35 -26.59
C SER A 112 -2.08 -6.23 -27.89
N THR A 113 -1.75 -5.25 -28.74
CA THR A 113 -2.37 -5.04 -30.05
C THR A 113 -2.18 -6.27 -30.95
N SER A 114 -0.96 -6.84 -30.96
CA SER A 114 -0.63 -8.05 -31.72
C SER A 114 -1.43 -9.28 -31.26
N TYR A 115 -1.90 -9.31 -30.03
CA TYR A 115 -2.75 -10.36 -29.45
C TYR A 115 -4.25 -9.99 -29.38
N GLY A 116 -4.70 -9.05 -30.20
CA GLY A 116 -6.08 -8.63 -30.27
C GLY A 116 -6.61 -7.92 -29.03
N GLY A 117 -5.73 -7.21 -28.31
CA GLY A 117 -6.09 -6.44 -27.10
C GLY A 117 -6.38 -7.29 -25.86
N ARG A 118 -5.93 -8.54 -25.83
CA ARG A 118 -6.20 -9.48 -24.71
C ARG A 118 -5.17 -9.45 -23.58
N ILE A 119 -4.06 -8.77 -23.76
CA ILE A 119 -2.96 -8.68 -22.78
C ILE A 119 -2.99 -7.29 -22.15
N GLY A 120 -2.98 -7.24 -20.83
CA GLY A 120 -2.87 -6.02 -20.05
C GLY A 120 -1.48 -5.85 -19.42
N ASN A 121 -1.41 -5.09 -18.34
CA ASN A 121 -0.16 -4.78 -17.68
C ASN A 121 0.50 -6.00 -17.03
N ILE A 122 1.83 -5.97 -16.91
CA ILE A 122 2.57 -6.93 -16.08
C ILE A 122 2.20 -6.71 -14.61
N CYS A 123 1.97 -7.79 -13.86
CA CYS A 123 1.56 -7.75 -12.45
C CYS A 123 2.72 -7.33 -11.53
N ILE A 124 3.18 -6.09 -11.69
CA ILE A 124 4.15 -5.40 -10.84
C ILE A 124 3.44 -4.23 -10.16
N LYS A 125 3.50 -4.15 -8.84
CA LYS A 125 2.93 -3.03 -8.07
C LYS A 125 4.00 -2.31 -7.26
N ALA A 126 4.13 -1.01 -7.47
CA ALA A 126 4.90 -0.14 -6.58
C ALA A 126 3.98 0.42 -5.48
N TYR A 127 4.43 0.34 -4.24
CA TYR A 127 3.76 0.97 -3.11
C TYR A 127 4.57 2.17 -2.68
N ALA A 128 3.93 3.31 -2.58
CA ALA A 128 4.56 4.53 -2.14
C ALA A 128 3.81 5.12 -0.93
N ASP A 129 4.57 5.55 0.07
CA ASP A 129 4.08 6.48 1.06
C ASP A 129 4.28 7.90 0.52
N ASN A 130 3.24 8.70 0.49
CA ASN A 130 3.40 10.10 0.18
C ASN A 130 4.17 10.78 1.32
N ALA A 131 5.49 10.88 1.22
CA ALA A 131 6.30 11.70 2.12
C ALA A 131 5.75 13.14 2.11
N GLY A 132 5.25 13.63 3.22
CA GLY A 132 4.49 14.88 3.31
C GLY A 132 2.96 14.71 3.34
N THR A 133 2.44 13.52 3.05
CA THR A 133 1.03 13.19 3.28
C THR A 133 0.79 12.30 4.50
N SER A 134 1.84 11.79 5.15
CA SER A 134 1.69 11.10 6.43
C SER A 134 1.06 12.05 7.46
N ILE A 135 0.19 11.51 8.26
CA ILE A 135 -0.36 12.21 9.40
C ILE A 135 0.25 11.67 10.68
N GLY A 136 0.69 12.55 11.57
CA GLY A 136 1.35 12.16 12.81
C GLY A 136 0.47 11.30 13.70
N ALA A 137 1.09 10.52 14.59
CA ALA A 137 0.38 9.79 15.62
C ALA A 137 -0.33 10.73 16.58
N VAL A 138 -1.48 10.30 17.10
CA VAL A 138 -2.20 11.01 18.15
C VAL A 138 -1.39 10.95 19.45
N LYS A 139 -1.20 12.11 20.08
CA LYS A 139 -0.46 12.26 21.33
C LYS A 139 -1.39 12.60 22.52
N ASN A 140 -0.90 12.42 23.73
CA ASN A 140 -1.55 12.82 24.98
C ASN A 140 -2.98 12.25 25.13
N ILE A 141 -3.18 10.99 24.70
CA ILE A 141 -4.47 10.34 24.88
C ILE A 141 -4.73 10.09 26.37
N LYS A 142 -5.94 10.46 26.80
CA LYS A 142 -6.44 10.23 28.16
C LYS A 142 -7.83 9.61 28.08
N ALA A 143 -8.13 8.69 28.97
CA ALA A 143 -9.47 8.12 29.13
C ALA A 143 -9.87 8.17 30.60
N VAL A 144 -11.00 8.77 30.87
CA VAL A 144 -11.54 8.93 32.22
C VAL A 144 -12.99 8.51 32.26
N ARG A 145 -13.42 7.94 33.38
CA ARG A 145 -14.83 7.67 33.62
C ARG A 145 -15.55 8.99 33.91
N SER A 146 -16.49 9.35 33.06
CA SER A 146 -17.23 10.63 33.17
C SER A 146 -18.61 10.48 33.80
N ALA A 147 -19.11 9.24 33.95
CA ALA A 147 -20.33 8.88 34.67
C ALA A 147 -20.36 7.36 34.90
N LYS A 148 -21.32 6.84 35.64
CA LYS A 148 -21.50 5.40 35.94
C LYS A 148 -21.36 4.52 34.67
N ASN A 149 -21.94 4.96 33.56
CA ASN A 149 -21.98 4.22 32.30
C ASN A 149 -21.33 5.01 31.13
N ALA A 150 -20.36 5.87 31.40
CA ALA A 150 -19.72 6.66 30.36
C ALA A 150 -18.21 6.83 30.59
N VAL A 151 -17.47 6.74 29.51
CA VAL A 151 -16.05 7.04 29.43
C VAL A 151 -15.88 8.22 28.48
N ARG A 152 -15.07 9.20 28.88
CA ARG A 152 -14.60 10.28 28.02
C ARG A 152 -13.16 10.00 27.64
N ILE A 153 -12.90 9.99 26.33
CA ILE A 153 -11.55 9.96 25.78
C ILE A 153 -11.24 11.35 25.24
N SER A 154 -10.02 11.81 25.46
CA SER A 154 -9.50 13.07 24.92
C SER A 154 -8.06 12.92 24.49
N TRP A 155 -7.62 13.76 23.56
CA TRP A 155 -6.25 13.73 23.00
C TRP A 155 -5.87 15.11 22.46
N SER A 156 -4.58 15.29 22.15
CA SER A 156 -4.10 16.50 21.52
C SER A 156 -4.45 16.53 20.04
N LYS A 157 -4.77 17.73 19.53
CA LYS A 157 -4.98 17.96 18.09
C LYS A 157 -3.73 17.53 17.30
N THR A 158 -3.92 16.76 16.25
CA THR A 158 -2.87 16.36 15.33
C THR A 158 -2.89 17.29 14.12
N ALA A 159 -1.75 17.89 13.78
CA ALA A 159 -1.64 18.80 12.64
C ALA A 159 -2.08 18.10 11.34
N GLY A 160 -2.87 18.77 10.53
CA GLY A 160 -3.41 18.25 9.27
C GLY A 160 -4.53 17.21 9.39
N ALA A 161 -4.95 16.84 10.62
CA ALA A 161 -6.04 15.89 10.80
C ALA A 161 -7.38 16.47 10.33
N LYS A 162 -8.11 15.72 9.53
CA LYS A 162 -9.52 15.95 9.17
C LYS A 162 -10.47 15.27 10.16
N GLY A 163 -9.97 14.26 10.89
CA GLY A 163 -10.72 13.56 11.92
C GLY A 163 -9.92 12.45 12.59
N TYR A 164 -10.58 11.72 13.45
CA TYR A 164 -9.99 10.69 14.29
C TYR A 164 -10.87 9.44 14.28
N GLU A 165 -10.24 8.30 14.38
CA GLU A 165 -10.89 7.01 14.55
C GLU A 165 -10.54 6.45 15.93
N ILE A 166 -11.56 5.99 16.66
CA ILE A 166 -11.45 5.47 18.01
C ILE A 166 -11.61 3.96 17.96
N TYR A 167 -10.71 3.25 18.61
CA TYR A 167 -10.66 1.80 18.66
C TYR A 167 -10.68 1.30 20.10
N GLN A 168 -11.28 0.14 20.31
CA GLN A 168 -11.46 -0.49 21.61
C GLN A 168 -11.01 -1.95 21.59
N ALA A 169 -10.42 -2.40 22.69
CA ALA A 169 -10.08 -3.80 22.94
C ALA A 169 -10.36 -4.18 24.41
N SER A 170 -10.52 -5.47 24.67
CA SER A 170 -10.68 -6.02 26.03
C SER A 170 -9.34 -6.19 26.77
N SER A 171 -8.22 -6.14 26.09
CA SER A 171 -6.87 -6.22 26.68
C SER A 171 -5.91 -5.28 25.96
N LYS A 172 -4.78 -4.94 26.63
CA LYS A 172 -3.77 -4.00 26.10
C LYS A 172 -3.19 -4.45 24.74
N ASN A 173 -2.96 -5.72 24.60
CA ASN A 173 -2.36 -6.34 23.40
C ASN A 173 -3.39 -7.12 22.56
N GLY A 174 -4.69 -6.95 22.84
CA GLY A 174 -5.75 -7.62 22.11
C GLY A 174 -6.06 -6.97 20.77
N THR A 175 -7.02 -7.56 20.06
CA THR A 175 -7.52 -7.04 18.78
C THR A 175 -8.38 -5.80 19.01
N TYR A 176 -7.95 -4.67 18.46
CA TYR A 176 -8.65 -3.40 18.54
C TYR A 176 -9.68 -3.29 17.41
N LYS A 177 -10.95 -3.13 17.80
CA LYS A 177 -12.05 -2.89 16.86
C LYS A 177 -12.41 -1.41 16.83
N LYS A 178 -12.64 -0.86 15.64
CA LYS A 178 -13.13 0.52 15.49
C LYS A 178 -14.53 0.64 16.04
N ILE A 179 -14.74 1.63 16.91
CA ILE A 179 -16.04 1.90 17.56
C ILE A 179 -16.65 3.24 17.15
N ALA A 180 -15.84 4.20 16.72
CA ALA A 180 -16.32 5.52 16.30
C ALA A 180 -15.33 6.26 15.40
N ALA A 181 -15.84 7.31 14.75
CA ALA A 181 -15.04 8.36 14.12
C ALA A 181 -15.60 9.72 14.54
N THR A 182 -14.74 10.72 14.67
CA THR A 182 -15.11 12.09 15.07
C THR A 182 -14.13 13.11 14.51
N THR A 183 -14.56 14.35 14.34
CA THR A 183 -13.69 15.49 14.04
C THR A 183 -13.20 16.21 15.29
N SER A 184 -13.79 15.92 16.45
CA SER A 184 -13.42 16.48 17.75
C SER A 184 -12.20 15.77 18.34
N THR A 185 -11.47 16.43 19.22
CA THR A 185 -10.37 15.86 20.02
C THR A 185 -10.83 15.20 21.32
N LYS A 186 -12.12 15.02 21.48
CA LYS A 186 -12.75 14.33 22.61
C LYS A 186 -13.96 13.53 22.14
N TYR A 187 -14.20 12.40 22.78
CA TYR A 187 -15.34 11.54 22.47
C TYR A 187 -15.89 10.89 23.73
N LYS A 188 -17.22 10.81 23.84
CA LYS A 188 -17.90 10.16 24.95
C LYS A 188 -18.43 8.81 24.51
N ILE A 189 -18.08 7.76 25.22
CA ILE A 189 -18.46 6.38 24.94
C ILE A 189 -19.43 5.93 26.05
N LYS A 190 -20.59 5.42 25.65
CA LYS A 190 -21.45 4.68 26.56
C LYS A 190 -20.87 3.29 26.79
N THR A 191 -20.69 2.84 28.01
CA THR A 191 -20.17 1.52 28.33
C THR A 191 -20.81 0.97 29.59
N THR A 192 -21.22 -0.27 29.55
CA THR A 192 -21.72 -1.04 30.71
C THR A 192 -20.67 -2.01 31.22
N SER A 193 -19.48 -2.06 30.58
CA SER A 193 -18.42 -3.00 30.94
C SER A 193 -17.95 -2.79 32.38
N LYS A 194 -17.93 -3.88 33.12
CA LYS A 194 -17.35 -3.97 34.48
C LYS A 194 -15.87 -4.34 34.45
N LYS A 195 -15.31 -4.69 33.28
CA LYS A 195 -13.91 -5.05 33.06
C LYS A 195 -13.11 -3.85 32.55
N SER A 196 -11.80 -3.89 32.68
CA SER A 196 -10.92 -2.91 32.06
C SER A 196 -11.10 -2.92 30.54
N VAL A 197 -11.18 -1.75 29.95
CA VAL A 197 -11.31 -1.55 28.52
C VAL A 197 -10.18 -0.65 28.04
N TYR A 198 -9.57 -1.01 26.93
CA TYR A 198 -8.42 -0.33 26.35
C TYR A 198 -8.84 0.40 25.08
N TYR A 199 -8.30 1.61 24.91
CA TYR A 199 -8.60 2.47 23.77
C TYR A 199 -7.34 2.92 23.08
N LYS A 200 -7.40 3.03 21.76
CA LYS A 200 -6.43 3.68 20.90
C LYS A 200 -7.14 4.64 19.96
N VAL A 201 -6.46 5.69 19.57
CA VAL A 201 -6.97 6.66 18.60
C VAL A 201 -5.94 6.84 17.52
N ARG A 202 -6.38 6.98 16.26
CA ARG A 202 -5.52 7.43 15.16
C ARG A 202 -6.18 8.60 14.45
N ALA A 203 -5.36 9.51 13.97
CA ALA A 203 -5.80 10.61 13.12
C ALA A 203 -5.94 10.13 11.67
N TYR A 204 -6.81 10.78 10.91
CA TYR A 204 -6.86 10.61 9.47
C TYR A 204 -6.99 11.96 8.77
N LYS A 205 -6.55 12.02 7.52
CA LYS A 205 -6.85 13.07 6.55
C LYS A 205 -7.34 12.45 5.25
N THR A 206 -7.91 13.26 4.38
CA THR A 206 -8.32 12.84 3.04
C THR A 206 -7.53 13.65 2.03
N THR A 207 -6.89 13.00 1.09
CA THR A 207 -6.17 13.60 -0.01
C THR A 207 -6.63 12.94 -1.30
N GLN A 208 -7.10 13.72 -2.26
CA GLN A 208 -7.64 13.23 -3.54
C GLN A 208 -8.68 12.09 -3.37
N GLY A 209 -9.58 12.24 -2.40
CA GLY A 209 -10.60 11.22 -2.11
C GLY A 209 -10.12 10.02 -1.29
N ILE A 210 -8.83 9.82 -1.12
CA ILE A 210 -8.24 8.69 -0.38
C ILE A 210 -8.06 9.07 1.08
N ARG A 211 -8.54 8.20 1.98
CA ARG A 211 -8.32 8.35 3.42
C ARG A 211 -6.95 7.82 3.82
N ILE A 212 -6.11 8.68 4.34
CA ILE A 212 -4.78 8.38 4.87
C ILE A 212 -4.86 8.41 6.39
N CYS A 213 -4.54 7.29 7.04
CA CYS A 213 -4.54 7.16 8.49
C CYS A 213 -3.11 7.24 9.03
N GLY A 214 -2.94 7.94 10.15
CA GLY A 214 -1.71 7.94 10.91
C GLY A 214 -1.56 6.70 11.79
N ASN A 215 -0.40 6.59 12.43
CA ASN A 215 -0.16 5.58 13.43
C ASN A 215 -1.12 5.71 14.62
N PHE A 216 -1.40 4.59 15.29
CA PHE A 216 -2.16 4.60 16.53
C PHE A 216 -1.43 5.34 17.65
N SER A 217 -2.19 5.96 18.52
CA SER A 217 -1.70 6.39 19.83
C SER A 217 -1.23 5.21 20.67
N GLY A 218 -0.51 5.48 21.75
CA GLY A 218 -0.42 4.53 22.85
C GLY A 218 -1.81 4.08 23.33
N SER A 219 -1.90 2.92 23.95
CA SER A 219 -3.17 2.45 24.55
C SER A 219 -3.40 3.10 25.90
N VAL A 220 -4.64 3.51 26.17
CA VAL A 220 -5.09 3.93 27.51
C VAL A 220 -6.16 2.99 28.01
N ALA A 221 -6.13 2.72 29.31
CA ALA A 221 -7.11 1.87 29.96
C ALA A 221 -8.02 2.70 30.86
N VAL A 222 -9.29 2.32 30.92
CA VAL A 222 -10.20 2.75 31.97
C VAL A 222 -10.50 1.55 32.84
N LYS A 223 -10.06 1.63 34.09
CA LYS A 223 -10.45 0.69 35.15
C LYS A 223 -11.78 1.14 35.77
N ARG A 224 -12.46 0.20 36.34
CA ARG A 224 -13.65 0.47 37.17
C ARG A 224 -13.25 1.14 38.48
#